data_add24a8b79335ae9ea3799eec1ef76fa
#
_entry.id   add24a8b79335ae9ea3799eec1ef76fa
#
_cell.length_a   1.000
_cell.length_b   1.000
_cell.length_c   1.000
_cell.angle_alpha   90.00
_cell.angle_beta   90.00
_cell.angle_gamma   90.00
#
_symmetry.space_group_name_H-M   'P 1'
#
loop_
_entity.id
_entity.type
_entity.pdbx_description
1 polymer ?
#
loop_
_entity_poly.entity_id
_entity_poly.type
_entity_poly.pdbx_seq_one_letter_code
_entity_poly.pdbx_strand_id
1 'polypeptide(L)' 'MTRKERILDAKRCLDALALGLDPHTGGELPGDSVLNRVEMSRCFFFVSGLLQELSL' A
#
# COMPACT_ATOMS: atom_id res chain seq x y z
N MET A 1 -12.83 -14.86 -5.14
CA MET A 1 -12.48 -13.66 -4.36
C MET A 1 -13.54 -12.59 -4.58
N THR A 2 -14.13 -12.07 -3.52
CA THR A 2 -15.15 -11.02 -3.60
C THR A 2 -14.49 -9.66 -3.86
N ARG A 3 -15.31 -8.66 -4.29
CA ARG A 3 -14.83 -7.30 -4.47
C ARG A 3 -14.23 -6.74 -3.17
N LYS A 4 -14.90 -6.99 -2.05
CA LYS A 4 -14.44 -6.52 -0.73
C LYS A 4 -13.08 -7.11 -0.38
N GLU A 5 -12.87 -8.40 -0.64
CA GLU A 5 -11.58 -9.04 -0.39
C GLU A 5 -10.48 -8.46 -1.27
N ARG A 6 -10.79 -8.16 -2.52
CA ARG A 6 -9.83 -7.55 -3.44
C ARG A 6 -9.45 -6.14 -2.99
N ILE A 7 -10.42 -5.38 -2.48
CA ILE A 7 -10.17 -4.04 -1.94
C ILE A 7 -9.24 -4.12 -0.73
N LEU A 8 -9.50 -5.06 0.19
CA LEU A 8 -8.67 -5.23 1.37
C LEU A 8 -7.26 -5.71 1.04
N ASP A 9 -7.11 -6.58 0.04
CA ASP A 9 -5.79 -7.01 -0.41
C ASP A 9 -5.01 -5.85 -1.02
N ALA A 10 -5.66 -5.04 -1.84
CA ALA A 10 -5.04 -3.85 -2.41
C ALA A 10 -4.61 -2.87 -1.31
N LYS A 11 -5.45 -2.69 -0.30
CA LYS A 11 -5.14 -1.83 0.85
C LYS A 11 -3.89 -2.33 1.57
N ARG A 12 -3.79 -3.62 1.85
CA ARG A 12 -2.61 -4.19 2.51
C ARG A 12 -1.35 -3.96 1.71
N CYS A 13 -1.44 -4.14 0.39
CA CYS A 13 -0.31 -3.92 -0.50
C CYS A 13 0.15 -2.46 -0.44
N LEU A 14 -0.79 -1.52 -0.51
CA LEU A 14 -0.48 -0.09 -0.46
C LEU A 14 0.05 0.32 0.91
N ASP A 15 -0.49 -0.24 1.99
CA ASP A 15 0.01 0.04 3.34
C ASP A 15 1.46 -0.39 3.49
N ALA A 16 1.81 -1.56 2.98
CA ALA A 16 3.20 -2.05 3.00
C ALA A 16 4.12 -1.10 2.21
N LEU A 17 3.72 -0.71 1.00
CA LEU A 17 4.50 0.21 0.17
C LEU A 17 4.65 1.57 0.82
N ALA A 18 3.61 2.07 1.50
CA ALA A 18 3.65 3.34 2.20
C ALA A 18 4.66 3.33 3.35
N LEU A 19 4.89 2.17 3.95
CA LEU A 19 5.88 1.99 5.01
C LEU A 19 7.28 1.68 4.48
N GLY A 20 7.45 1.63 3.16
CA GLY A 20 8.73 1.29 2.55
C GLY A 20 9.02 -0.21 2.57
N LEU A 21 7.99 -1.04 2.61
CA LEU A 21 8.14 -2.49 2.67
C LEU A 21 7.67 -3.13 1.37
N ASP A 22 8.31 -4.25 1.01
CA ASP A 22 7.90 -5.06 -0.12
C ASP A 22 6.68 -5.89 0.31
N PRO A 23 5.51 -5.71 -0.35
CA PRO A 23 4.30 -6.46 0.04
C PRO A 23 4.40 -7.96 -0.19
N HIS A 24 5.36 -8.42 -1.03
CA HIS A 24 5.57 -9.83 -1.30
C HIS A 24 6.39 -10.53 -0.21
N THR A 25 7.46 -9.86 0.25
CA THR A 25 8.44 -10.48 1.15
C THR A 25 8.35 -9.94 2.57
N GLY A 26 7.76 -8.76 2.76
CA GLY A 26 7.76 -8.06 4.02
C GLY A 26 9.08 -7.37 4.34
N GLY A 27 10.09 -7.49 3.47
CA GLY A 27 11.38 -6.84 3.66
C GLY A 27 11.36 -5.38 3.25
N GLU A 28 12.41 -4.66 3.63
CA GLU A 28 12.52 -3.24 3.29
C GLU A 28 12.78 -3.05 1.79
N LEU A 29 12.14 -2.03 1.21
CA LEU A 29 12.44 -1.62 -0.15
C LEU A 29 13.81 -0.94 -0.18
N PRO A 30 14.57 -1.08 -1.30
CA PRO A 30 15.83 -0.35 -1.45
C PRO A 30 15.62 1.15 -1.26
N GLY A 31 16.58 1.81 -0.59
CA GLY A 31 16.47 3.23 -0.30
C GLY A 31 16.42 4.12 -1.54
N ASP A 32 16.96 3.65 -2.67
CA ASP A 32 16.95 4.35 -3.96
C ASP A 32 15.73 3.99 -4.83
N SER A 33 14.84 3.12 -4.35
CA SER A 33 13.63 2.76 -5.08
C SER A 33 12.71 3.97 -5.20
N VAL A 34 12.13 4.15 -6.39
CA VAL A 34 11.13 5.20 -6.61
C VAL A 34 9.91 5.01 -5.70
N LEU A 35 9.61 3.75 -5.32
CA LEU A 35 8.48 3.44 -4.45
C LEU A 35 8.72 3.86 -3.01
N ASN A 36 9.98 4.11 -2.63
CA ASN A 36 10.35 4.48 -1.26
C ASN A 36 10.50 6.00 -1.08
N ARG A 37 9.98 6.80 -2.00
CA ARG A 37 10.01 8.26 -1.90
C ARG A 37 8.86 8.75 -1.04
N VAL A 38 9.07 9.88 -0.36
CA VAL A 38 8.05 10.49 0.52
C VAL A 38 6.75 10.78 -0.24
N GLU A 39 6.86 11.31 -1.46
CA GLU A 39 5.68 11.60 -2.28
C GLU A 39 4.87 10.34 -2.56
N MET A 40 5.56 9.22 -2.82
CA MET A 40 4.89 7.94 -3.07
C MET A 40 4.21 7.42 -1.81
N SER A 41 4.86 7.55 -0.66
CA SER A 41 4.25 7.14 0.61
C SER A 41 2.97 7.91 0.89
N ARG A 42 2.97 9.22 0.66
CA ARG A 42 1.76 10.04 0.82
C ARG A 42 0.65 9.60 -0.12
N CYS A 43 0.99 9.32 -1.37
CA CYS A 43 0.03 8.82 -2.35
C CYS A 43 -0.58 7.49 -1.90
N PHE A 44 0.26 6.56 -1.46
CA PHE A 44 -0.21 5.25 -1.00
C PHE A 44 -1.12 5.36 0.22
N PHE A 45 -0.78 6.20 1.19
CA PHE A 45 -1.64 6.43 2.35
C PHE A 45 -2.99 7.02 1.97
N PHE A 46 -2.99 7.97 1.05
CA PHE A 46 -4.24 8.58 0.57
C PHE A 46 -5.13 7.53 -0.08
N VAL A 47 -4.59 6.75 -1.01
CA VAL A 47 -5.36 5.72 -1.71
C VAL A 47 -5.80 4.61 -0.75
N SER A 48 -4.94 4.22 0.18
CA SER A 48 -5.29 3.24 1.20
C SER A 48 -6.47 3.69 2.04
N GLY A 49 -6.52 4.99 2.38
CA GLY A 49 -7.65 5.57 3.11
C GLY A 49 -8.95 5.49 2.32
N LEU A 50 -8.90 5.76 1.00
CA LEU A 50 -10.06 5.61 0.13
C LEU A 50 -10.54 4.16 0.08
N LEU A 51 -9.62 3.21 -0.02
CA LEU A 51 -9.96 1.79 -0.04
C LEU A 51 -10.59 1.35 1.28
N GLN A 52 -10.12 1.91 2.40
CA GLN A 52 -10.73 1.63 3.71
C GLN A 52 -12.20 2.08 3.73
N GLU A 53 -12.50 3.26 3.21
CA GLU A 53 -13.88 3.74 3.12
C GLU A 53 -14.74 2.85 2.23
N LEU A 54 -14.20 2.38 1.11
CA LEU A 54 -14.92 1.51 0.19
C LEU A 54 -15.19 0.13 0.79
N SER A 55 -14.42 -0.29 1.78
CA SER A 55 -14.57 -1.61 2.41
C SER A 55 -15.52 -1.63 3.61
N LEU A 56 -15.97 -0.48 4.05
CA LEU A 56 -16.90 -0.36 5.19
C LEU A 56 -18.30 -0.88 4.89
#